data_d2df07d8845acdc9443b11fe1214876b
#
_entry.id   d2df07d8845acdc9443b11fe1214876b
#
_cell.length_a   1.000
_cell.length_b   1.000
_cell.length_c   1.000
_cell.angle_alpha   90.00
_cell.angle_beta   90.00
_cell.angle_gamma   90.00
#
_symmetry.space_group_name_H-M   'P 1'
#
loop_
_entity.id
_entity.type
_entity.pdbx_description
1 polymer ?
#
loop_
_entity_poly.entity_id
_entity_poly.type
_entity_poly.pdbx_seq_one_letter_code
_entity_poly.pdbx_strand_id
1 'polypeptide(L)'
;MDWDESVDKDKGFGPYRQSERAEIYNPLIQQLLEEDKAYKCYMTEEELEAEREAQIARGEMPRYGGQHAHLTEEQRQQYEAEGRKPSIRFRVPKDQTYTFNDMVKGEISFDSDNIGDWVIVKKDGVPTYNFAVAVDDHYMQISDVIRGDDHVSNTPKQLMIYEAFGWEAPRFGHMSLIVNEERKKLSKRDGQILQFIEQYRDLGYLPEALFNFITLLGWSPEGEEEIFSKEEFIKIFDEKRLSKSPAMFDRQKLAWVNNQYMNCLLYT
;
A
#
# COMPACT_ATOMS: atom_id res chain seq x y z
N MET A 1 19.22 -1.12 10.54
CA MET A 1 18.83 -0.90 9.12
C MET A 1 19.18 0.51 8.74
N ASP A 2 19.64 0.73 7.54
CA ASP A 2 19.92 2.05 6.97
C ASP A 2 19.05 2.21 5.71
N TRP A 3 18.68 3.46 5.38
CA TRP A 3 17.93 3.83 4.19
C TRP A 3 18.74 4.84 3.37
N ASP A 4 18.52 4.82 2.08
CA ASP A 4 19.29 5.68 1.16
C ASP A 4 18.69 7.08 1.07
N GLU A 5 17.38 7.19 1.28
CA GLU A 5 16.63 8.44 1.14
C GLU A 5 15.38 8.45 2.04
N SER A 6 15.10 9.59 2.68
CA SER A 6 13.94 9.81 3.54
C SER A 6 13.81 11.27 3.93
N VAL A 7 12.89 11.58 4.85
CA VAL A 7 12.67 12.95 5.40
C VAL A 7 13.94 13.58 5.98
N ASP A 8 14.79 12.78 6.60
CA ASP A 8 16.05 13.18 7.24
C ASP A 8 17.28 12.95 6.35
N LYS A 9 17.10 12.45 5.14
CA LYS A 9 18.17 12.12 4.19
C LYS A 9 17.72 12.44 2.76
N ASP A 10 17.48 13.73 2.51
CA ASP A 10 16.98 14.24 1.24
C ASP A 10 18.05 14.20 0.15
N LYS A 11 17.73 13.54 -0.97
CA LYS A 11 18.56 13.50 -2.19
C LYS A 11 17.98 14.31 -3.35
N GLY A 12 17.01 15.18 -3.07
CA GLY A 12 16.45 16.09 -4.07
C GLY A 12 15.08 15.68 -4.64
N PHE A 13 14.44 14.66 -4.09
CA PHE A 13 13.09 14.24 -4.46
C PHE A 13 12.00 14.71 -3.48
N GLY A 14 12.40 15.49 -2.45
CA GLY A 14 11.48 16.08 -1.49
C GLY A 14 10.53 17.13 -2.05
N PRO A 15 9.63 17.67 -1.20
CA PRO A 15 9.40 17.26 0.19
C PRO A 15 8.81 15.85 0.30
N TYR A 16 9.13 15.12 1.39
CA TYR A 16 8.68 13.72 1.58
C TYR A 16 7.40 13.58 2.39
N ARG A 17 6.98 14.64 3.05
CA ARG A 17 5.72 14.62 3.83
C ARG A 17 4.56 14.99 2.94
N GLN A 18 3.53 14.17 2.90
CA GLN A 18 2.32 14.40 2.09
C GLN A 18 1.73 15.80 2.32
N SER A 19 1.72 16.29 3.56
CA SER A 19 1.19 17.61 3.92
C SER A 19 1.95 18.80 3.29
N GLU A 20 3.18 18.56 2.80
CA GLU A 20 4.05 19.57 2.22
C GLU A 20 4.04 19.55 0.67
N ARG A 21 3.25 18.65 0.06
CA ARG A 21 3.25 18.34 -1.38
C ARG A 21 2.04 18.89 -2.15
N ALA A 22 1.27 19.79 -1.56
CA ALA A 22 0.07 20.36 -2.19
C ALA A 22 0.35 20.99 -3.56
N GLU A 23 1.51 21.63 -3.74
CA GLU A 23 1.92 22.23 -5.02
C GLU A 23 2.14 21.19 -6.13
N ILE A 24 2.43 19.95 -5.77
CA ILE A 24 2.57 18.83 -6.71
C ILE A 24 1.20 18.23 -7.03
N TYR A 25 0.35 18.01 -6.01
CA TYR A 25 -0.94 17.37 -6.20
C TYR A 25 -1.96 18.25 -6.90
N ASN A 26 -2.05 19.54 -6.54
CA ASN A 26 -3.13 20.40 -7.02
C ASN A 26 -3.18 20.58 -8.54
N PRO A 27 -2.07 20.79 -9.27
CA PRO A 27 -2.09 20.86 -10.73
C PRO A 27 -2.56 19.56 -11.38
N LEU A 28 -2.17 18.39 -10.83
CA LEU A 28 -2.56 17.09 -11.34
C LEU A 28 -4.05 16.81 -11.12
N ILE A 29 -4.58 17.20 -9.96
CA ILE A 29 -6.01 17.11 -9.67
C ILE A 29 -6.79 17.98 -10.65
N GLN A 30 -6.34 19.19 -10.91
CA GLN A 30 -6.96 20.10 -11.86
C GLN A 30 -6.94 19.52 -13.28
N GLN A 31 -5.82 18.95 -13.71
CA GLN A 31 -5.70 18.28 -14.99
C GLN A 31 -6.74 17.14 -15.14
N LEU A 32 -6.88 16.27 -14.12
CA LEU A 32 -7.88 15.19 -14.15
C LEU A 32 -9.32 15.71 -14.27
N LEU A 33 -9.63 16.86 -13.64
CA LEU A 33 -10.93 17.52 -13.75
C LEU A 33 -11.17 18.10 -15.15
N GLU A 34 -10.17 18.75 -15.75
CA GLU A 34 -10.23 19.34 -17.09
C GLU A 34 -10.34 18.28 -18.18
N GLU A 35 -9.68 17.13 -18.00
CA GLU A 35 -9.76 15.98 -18.92
C GLU A 35 -10.97 15.07 -18.70
N ASP A 36 -11.91 15.45 -17.83
CA ASP A 36 -13.08 14.65 -17.42
C ASP A 36 -12.72 13.24 -16.88
N LYS A 37 -11.49 13.06 -16.42
CA LYS A 37 -11.03 11.83 -15.73
C LYS A 37 -11.36 11.84 -14.25
N ALA A 38 -11.77 12.99 -13.70
CA ALA A 38 -12.28 13.15 -12.35
C ALA A 38 -13.44 14.14 -12.32
N TYR A 39 -14.21 14.12 -11.26
CA TYR A 39 -15.35 15.01 -11.09
C TYR A 39 -15.66 15.31 -9.61
N LYS A 40 -16.37 16.44 -9.39
CA LYS A 40 -16.82 16.85 -8.06
C LYS A 40 -18.05 16.05 -7.62
N CYS A 41 -18.00 15.50 -6.42
CA CYS A 41 -19.09 14.73 -5.81
C CYS A 41 -19.52 15.40 -4.50
N TYR A 42 -20.78 15.83 -4.43
CA TYR A 42 -21.37 16.56 -3.30
C TYR A 42 -22.21 15.67 -2.36
N MET A 43 -22.22 14.34 -2.55
CA MET A 43 -22.97 13.43 -1.68
C MET A 43 -22.52 13.55 -0.23
N THR A 44 -23.47 13.52 0.68
CA THR A 44 -23.19 13.48 2.12
C THR A 44 -22.85 12.06 2.56
N GLU A 45 -22.37 11.91 3.79
CA GLU A 45 -22.06 10.58 4.35
C GLU A 45 -23.35 9.76 4.52
N GLU A 46 -24.43 10.42 4.90
CA GLU A 46 -25.76 9.79 5.05
C GLU A 46 -26.29 9.29 3.70
N GLU A 47 -26.15 10.08 2.64
CA GLU A 47 -26.55 9.69 1.28
C GLU A 47 -25.72 8.50 0.77
N LEU A 48 -24.41 8.48 1.04
CA LEU A 48 -23.53 7.38 0.67
C LEU A 48 -23.85 6.10 1.46
N GLU A 49 -24.14 6.21 2.75
CA GLU A 49 -24.49 5.04 3.57
C GLU A 49 -25.85 4.48 3.19
N ALA A 50 -26.85 5.33 2.93
CA ALA A 50 -28.17 4.91 2.45
C ALA A 50 -28.08 4.13 1.11
N GLU A 51 -27.25 4.61 0.17
CA GLU A 51 -27.00 3.89 -1.08
C GLU A 51 -26.30 2.54 -0.84
N ARG A 52 -25.32 2.49 0.04
CA ARG A 52 -24.63 1.27 0.43
C ARG A 52 -25.60 0.24 1.03
N GLU A 53 -26.43 0.66 1.97
CA GLU A 53 -27.46 -0.22 2.59
C GLU A 53 -28.46 -0.73 1.55
N ALA A 54 -28.89 0.12 0.62
CA ALA A 54 -29.80 -0.27 -0.46
C ALA A 54 -29.17 -1.32 -1.40
N GLN A 55 -27.86 -1.19 -1.73
CA GLN A 55 -27.14 -2.17 -2.53
C GLN A 55 -27.01 -3.51 -1.79
N ILE A 56 -26.67 -3.49 -0.50
CA ILE A 56 -26.62 -4.70 0.33
C ILE A 56 -27.97 -5.40 0.37
N ALA A 57 -29.07 -4.64 0.54
CA ALA A 57 -30.42 -5.18 0.57
C ALA A 57 -30.83 -5.86 -0.75
N ARG A 58 -30.27 -5.39 -1.89
CA ARG A 58 -30.45 -6.02 -3.21
C ARG A 58 -29.49 -7.20 -3.47
N GLY A 59 -28.59 -7.52 -2.52
CA GLY A 59 -27.56 -8.55 -2.70
C GLY A 59 -26.41 -8.14 -3.63
N GLU A 60 -26.24 -6.86 -3.87
CA GLU A 60 -25.18 -6.30 -4.69
C GLU A 60 -23.91 -6.03 -3.84
N MET A 61 -22.74 -6.08 -4.49
CA MET A 61 -21.51 -5.62 -3.83
C MET A 61 -21.53 -4.08 -3.72
N PRO A 62 -21.44 -3.51 -2.51
CA PRO A 62 -21.52 -2.07 -2.32
C PRO A 62 -20.39 -1.34 -3.05
N ARG A 63 -20.77 -0.41 -3.92
CA ARG A 63 -19.84 0.50 -4.60
C ARG A 63 -20.54 1.82 -4.92
N TYR A 64 -19.76 2.88 -5.11
CA TYR A 64 -20.34 4.15 -5.54
C TYR A 64 -20.88 4.02 -6.98
N GLY A 65 -22.14 4.35 -7.14
CA GLY A 65 -22.90 4.14 -8.40
C GLY A 65 -22.74 5.25 -9.45
N GLY A 66 -21.95 6.31 -9.18
CA GLY A 66 -21.74 7.39 -10.14
C GLY A 66 -22.84 8.45 -10.15
N GLN A 67 -23.66 8.57 -9.08
CA GLN A 67 -24.82 9.48 -9.02
C GLN A 67 -24.48 10.93 -9.37
N HIS A 68 -23.28 11.42 -8.98
CA HIS A 68 -22.83 12.78 -9.28
C HIS A 68 -21.83 12.85 -10.44
N ALA A 69 -21.68 11.77 -11.21
CA ALA A 69 -20.70 11.72 -12.31
C ALA A 69 -21.00 12.69 -13.47
N HIS A 70 -22.29 13.10 -13.62
CA HIS A 70 -22.76 13.92 -14.73
C HIS A 70 -23.63 15.09 -14.27
N LEU A 71 -23.28 15.74 -13.15
CA LEU A 71 -23.99 16.91 -12.68
C LEU A 71 -23.82 18.08 -13.66
N THR A 72 -24.93 18.78 -13.93
CA THR A 72 -24.92 20.04 -14.66
C THR A 72 -24.28 21.15 -13.80
N GLU A 73 -23.90 22.26 -14.43
CA GLU A 73 -23.35 23.39 -13.69
C GLU A 73 -24.37 23.98 -12.71
N GLU A 74 -25.66 24.03 -13.09
CA GLU A 74 -26.73 24.51 -12.22
C GLU A 74 -26.87 23.61 -10.97
N GLN A 75 -26.79 22.29 -11.14
CA GLN A 75 -26.85 21.35 -10.01
C GLN A 75 -25.64 21.52 -9.07
N ARG A 76 -24.44 21.74 -9.63
CA ARG A 76 -23.24 22.00 -8.82
C ARG A 76 -23.41 23.28 -8.00
N GLN A 77 -23.86 24.37 -8.64
CA GLN A 77 -24.10 25.64 -7.97
C GLN A 77 -25.17 25.52 -6.89
N GLN A 78 -26.22 24.72 -7.11
CA GLN A 78 -27.23 24.46 -6.10
C GLN A 78 -26.62 23.80 -4.86
N TYR A 79 -25.84 22.72 -5.03
CA TYR A 79 -25.17 22.05 -3.91
C TYR A 79 -24.19 22.98 -3.17
N GLU A 80 -23.46 23.80 -3.91
CA GLU A 80 -22.55 24.81 -3.32
C GLU A 80 -23.32 25.88 -2.55
N ALA A 81 -24.48 26.33 -3.05
CA ALA A 81 -25.37 27.25 -2.33
C ALA A 81 -25.97 26.64 -1.06
N GLU A 82 -26.19 25.32 -1.02
CA GLU A 82 -26.56 24.56 0.18
C GLU A 82 -25.38 24.42 1.18
N GLY A 83 -24.19 24.94 0.86
CA GLY A 83 -22.99 24.84 1.70
C GLY A 83 -22.28 23.49 1.62
N ARG A 84 -22.61 22.64 0.66
CA ARG A 84 -21.96 21.33 0.48
C ARG A 84 -20.57 21.52 -0.12
N LYS A 85 -19.56 20.94 0.51
CA LYS A 85 -18.21 20.87 -0.03
C LYS A 85 -18.04 19.59 -0.84
N PRO A 86 -17.51 19.64 -2.06
CA PRO A 86 -17.29 18.46 -2.86
C PRO A 86 -16.08 17.66 -2.39
N SER A 87 -16.16 16.35 -2.49
CA SER A 87 -14.98 15.50 -2.69
C SER A 87 -14.71 15.37 -4.19
N ILE A 88 -13.51 15.01 -4.59
CA ILE A 88 -13.18 14.72 -5.99
C ILE A 88 -13.05 13.22 -6.14
N ARG A 89 -13.77 12.67 -7.12
CA ARG A 89 -13.71 11.25 -7.45
C ARG A 89 -13.03 11.03 -8.79
N PHE A 90 -12.23 9.98 -8.86
CA PHE A 90 -11.68 9.48 -10.12
C PHE A 90 -12.78 8.73 -10.86
N ARG A 91 -12.93 9.01 -12.15
CA ARG A 91 -13.85 8.33 -13.05
C ARG A 91 -13.19 7.04 -13.52
N VAL A 92 -13.65 5.92 -13.01
CA VAL A 92 -13.11 4.60 -13.36
C VAL A 92 -13.49 4.26 -14.81
N PRO A 93 -12.52 3.99 -15.69
CA PRO A 93 -12.80 3.51 -17.04
C PRO A 93 -13.63 2.23 -17.00
N LYS A 94 -14.59 2.07 -17.93
CA LYS A 94 -15.46 0.91 -18.02
C LYS A 94 -14.94 -0.12 -19.02
N ASP A 95 -15.37 -1.37 -18.86
CA ASP A 95 -15.04 -2.48 -19.78
C ASP A 95 -13.52 -2.69 -19.96
N GLN A 96 -12.73 -2.48 -18.88
CA GLN A 96 -11.28 -2.65 -18.91
C GLN A 96 -10.81 -3.65 -17.86
N THR A 97 -9.69 -4.33 -18.16
CA THR A 97 -9.01 -5.21 -17.22
C THR A 97 -7.63 -4.65 -16.89
N TYR A 98 -7.39 -4.41 -15.61
CA TYR A 98 -6.10 -3.99 -15.09
C TYR A 98 -5.31 -5.20 -14.65
N THR A 99 -4.28 -5.55 -15.43
CA THR A 99 -3.39 -6.70 -15.16
C THR A 99 -2.00 -6.21 -14.83
N PHE A 100 -1.38 -6.78 -13.82
CA PHE A 100 0.02 -6.57 -13.49
C PHE A 100 0.69 -7.87 -13.06
N ASN A 101 2.00 -7.95 -13.27
CA ASN A 101 2.79 -9.09 -12.85
C ASN A 101 3.45 -8.79 -11.50
N ASP A 102 2.87 -9.32 -10.43
CA ASP A 102 3.38 -9.15 -9.08
C ASP A 102 4.62 -10.03 -8.84
N MET A 103 5.69 -9.43 -8.28
CA MET A 103 6.96 -10.12 -8.04
C MET A 103 6.81 -11.36 -7.14
N VAL A 104 5.82 -11.36 -6.25
CA VAL A 104 5.57 -12.46 -5.29
C VAL A 104 4.46 -13.37 -5.77
N LYS A 105 3.32 -12.80 -6.16
CA LYS A 105 2.08 -13.55 -6.42
C LYS A 105 1.91 -13.96 -7.89
N GLY A 106 2.70 -13.38 -8.80
CA GLY A 106 2.58 -13.58 -10.24
C GLY A 106 1.50 -12.69 -10.87
N GLU A 107 0.91 -13.12 -11.96
CA GLU A 107 -0.10 -12.33 -12.67
C GLU A 107 -1.39 -12.17 -11.87
N ILE A 108 -1.83 -10.92 -11.71
CA ILE A 108 -3.08 -10.55 -11.03
C ILE A 108 -3.86 -9.62 -11.95
N SER A 109 -5.17 -9.88 -12.09
CA SER A 109 -6.07 -9.10 -12.92
C SER A 109 -7.28 -8.61 -12.13
N PHE A 110 -7.72 -7.39 -12.42
CA PHE A 110 -8.92 -6.78 -11.86
C PHE A 110 -9.78 -6.21 -12.98
N ASP A 111 -11.06 -6.51 -12.94
CA ASP A 111 -12.05 -5.93 -13.81
C ASP A 111 -12.44 -4.54 -13.27
N SER A 112 -12.34 -3.51 -14.10
CA SER A 112 -12.67 -2.14 -13.74
C SER A 112 -14.13 -1.96 -13.33
N ASP A 113 -15.03 -2.76 -13.89
CA ASP A 113 -16.47 -2.69 -13.57
C ASP A 113 -16.78 -3.10 -12.13
N ASN A 114 -15.87 -3.85 -11.50
CA ASN A 114 -15.96 -4.18 -10.08
C ASN A 114 -15.38 -3.08 -9.16
N ILE A 115 -14.79 -2.04 -9.75
CA ILE A 115 -14.22 -0.91 -9.02
C ILE A 115 -15.11 0.31 -9.24
N GLY A 116 -15.77 0.81 -8.19
CA GLY A 116 -16.56 2.03 -8.27
C GLY A 116 -15.67 3.28 -8.32
N ASP A 117 -16.22 4.40 -8.82
CA ASP A 117 -15.51 5.68 -8.80
C ASP A 117 -15.11 6.04 -7.36
N TRP A 118 -13.82 6.20 -7.14
CA TRP A 118 -13.24 6.34 -5.80
C TRP A 118 -12.74 7.76 -5.54
N VAL A 119 -12.75 8.17 -4.28
CA VAL A 119 -12.35 9.53 -3.88
C VAL A 119 -10.83 9.68 -4.00
N ILE A 120 -10.38 10.66 -4.79
CA ILE A 120 -8.98 11.05 -4.89
C ILE A 120 -8.64 12.23 -3.98
N VAL A 121 -9.63 13.12 -3.71
CA VAL A 121 -9.49 14.22 -2.77
C VAL A 121 -10.70 14.29 -1.86
N LYS A 122 -10.46 14.37 -0.56
CA LYS A 122 -11.51 14.52 0.46
C LYS A 122 -12.13 15.92 0.44
N LYS A 123 -13.26 16.10 1.13
CA LYS A 123 -13.95 17.40 1.28
C LYS A 123 -13.12 18.49 1.96
N ASP A 124 -12.09 18.11 2.73
CA ASP A 124 -11.12 19.01 3.37
C ASP A 124 -9.95 19.41 2.45
N GLY A 125 -9.94 18.92 1.20
CA GLY A 125 -8.90 19.18 0.21
C GLY A 125 -7.68 18.24 0.31
N VAL A 126 -7.67 17.29 1.25
CA VAL A 126 -6.56 16.36 1.43
C VAL A 126 -6.66 15.20 0.43
N PRO A 127 -5.61 14.94 -0.38
CA PRO A 127 -5.55 13.78 -1.25
C PRO A 127 -5.64 12.46 -0.48
N THR A 128 -6.31 11.47 -1.07
CA THR A 128 -6.40 10.13 -0.49
C THR A 128 -5.15 9.32 -0.80
N TYR A 129 -4.94 8.26 -0.03
CA TYR A 129 -3.76 7.40 -0.11
C TYR A 129 -3.46 6.93 -1.55
N ASN A 130 -4.43 6.34 -2.24
CA ASN A 130 -4.19 5.74 -3.56
C ASN A 130 -3.79 6.76 -4.64
N PHE A 131 -4.28 7.99 -4.55
CA PHE A 131 -3.85 9.06 -5.43
C PHE A 131 -2.47 9.59 -5.03
N ALA A 132 -2.29 9.96 -3.77
CA ALA A 132 -1.06 10.55 -3.29
C ALA A 132 0.15 9.62 -3.50
N VAL A 133 0.03 8.32 -3.16
CA VAL A 133 1.14 7.38 -3.29
C VAL A 133 1.56 7.17 -4.74
N ALA A 134 0.60 7.10 -5.70
CA ALA A 134 0.94 6.95 -7.12
C ALA A 134 1.67 8.18 -7.67
N VAL A 135 1.25 9.39 -7.25
CA VAL A 135 1.93 10.65 -7.60
C VAL A 135 3.32 10.71 -6.97
N ASP A 136 3.42 10.35 -5.69
CA ASP A 136 4.69 10.39 -4.95
C ASP A 136 5.70 9.40 -5.52
N ASP A 137 5.28 8.17 -5.79
CA ASP A 137 6.12 7.13 -6.40
C ASP A 137 6.65 7.59 -7.76
N HIS A 138 5.81 8.24 -8.58
CA HIS A 138 6.25 8.78 -9.87
C HIS A 138 7.31 9.88 -9.70
N TYR A 139 7.02 10.92 -8.90
CA TYR A 139 7.93 12.05 -8.72
C TYR A 139 9.19 11.71 -7.92
N MET A 140 9.13 10.71 -7.04
CA MET A 140 10.28 10.18 -6.32
C MET A 140 11.02 9.08 -7.11
N GLN A 141 10.59 8.79 -8.35
CA GLN A 141 11.22 7.82 -9.27
C GLN A 141 11.34 6.42 -8.65
N ILE A 142 10.31 5.98 -7.96
CA ILE A 142 10.24 4.64 -7.38
C ILE A 142 10.12 3.60 -8.50
N SER A 143 11.06 2.68 -8.56
CA SER A 143 11.07 1.57 -9.53
C SER A 143 10.31 0.34 -9.06
N ASP A 144 10.30 0.10 -7.74
CA ASP A 144 9.77 -1.11 -7.12
C ASP A 144 8.99 -0.77 -5.86
N VAL A 145 7.73 -1.23 -5.78
CA VAL A 145 6.87 -1.07 -4.61
C VAL A 145 6.67 -2.42 -3.93
N ILE A 146 7.36 -2.64 -2.81
CA ILE A 146 7.24 -3.87 -2.02
C ILE A 146 6.47 -3.56 -0.73
N ARG A 147 5.33 -4.24 -0.53
CA ARG A 147 4.41 -3.96 0.59
C ARG A 147 3.61 -5.19 1.00
N GLY A 148 2.79 -5.09 2.04
CA GLY A 148 1.90 -6.18 2.46
C GLY A 148 0.80 -6.48 1.44
N ASP A 149 0.33 -7.72 1.41
CA ASP A 149 -0.68 -8.18 0.46
C ASP A 149 -2.11 -7.66 0.75
N ASP A 150 -2.32 -7.03 1.89
CA ASP A 150 -3.53 -6.24 2.18
C ASP A 150 -3.67 -5.00 1.26
N HIS A 151 -2.61 -4.63 0.53
CA HIS A 151 -2.61 -3.57 -0.48
C HIS A 151 -2.86 -4.04 -1.92
N VAL A 152 -2.99 -5.34 -2.19
CA VAL A 152 -3.23 -5.87 -3.55
C VAL A 152 -4.42 -5.19 -4.22
N SER A 153 -5.54 -5.03 -3.51
CA SER A 153 -6.75 -4.38 -4.03
C SER A 153 -6.63 -2.87 -4.26
N ASN A 154 -5.56 -2.24 -3.78
CA ASN A 154 -5.25 -0.84 -4.04
C ASN A 154 -4.53 -0.64 -5.37
N THR A 155 -3.77 -1.64 -5.81
CA THR A 155 -2.92 -1.57 -7.00
C THR A 155 -3.67 -1.17 -8.28
N PRO A 156 -4.86 -1.72 -8.61
CA PRO A 156 -5.57 -1.30 -9.82
C PRO A 156 -5.94 0.19 -9.80
N LYS A 157 -6.27 0.76 -8.63
CA LYS A 157 -6.55 2.20 -8.51
C LYS A 157 -5.32 3.05 -8.79
N GLN A 158 -4.16 2.59 -8.36
CA GLN A 158 -2.89 3.27 -8.62
C GLN A 158 -2.50 3.14 -10.09
N LEU A 159 -2.66 1.96 -10.70
CA LEU A 159 -2.45 1.76 -12.14
C LEU A 159 -3.32 2.69 -12.99
N MET A 160 -4.57 2.93 -12.59
CA MET A 160 -5.46 3.89 -13.26
C MET A 160 -4.90 5.33 -13.21
N ILE A 161 -4.23 5.73 -12.13
CA ILE A 161 -3.58 7.03 -12.03
C ILE A 161 -2.37 7.11 -12.96
N TYR A 162 -1.51 6.08 -13.00
CA TYR A 162 -0.38 6.01 -13.93
C TYR A 162 -0.86 6.11 -15.38
N GLU A 163 -1.88 5.34 -15.74
CA GLU A 163 -2.48 5.37 -17.08
C GLU A 163 -3.07 6.75 -17.41
N ALA A 164 -3.80 7.38 -16.48
CA ALA A 164 -4.44 8.67 -16.68
C ALA A 164 -3.44 9.80 -17.01
N PHE A 165 -2.23 9.72 -16.47
CA PHE A 165 -1.15 10.67 -16.75
C PHE A 165 -0.16 10.19 -17.82
N GLY A 166 -0.30 8.97 -18.33
CA GLY A 166 0.64 8.39 -19.29
C GLY A 166 2.00 8.07 -18.68
N TRP A 167 2.05 7.81 -17.37
CA TRP A 167 3.26 7.45 -16.65
C TRP A 167 3.53 5.95 -16.69
N GLU A 168 4.80 5.57 -16.63
CA GLU A 168 5.20 4.18 -16.40
C GLU A 168 4.98 3.83 -14.92
N ALA A 169 4.30 2.70 -14.68
CA ALA A 169 4.07 2.22 -13.33
C ALA A 169 5.30 1.46 -12.80
N PRO A 170 5.59 1.54 -11.48
CA PRO A 170 6.63 0.74 -10.86
C PRO A 170 6.27 -0.76 -10.89
N ARG A 171 7.26 -1.62 -10.65
CA ARG A 171 6.98 -3.03 -10.37
C ARG A 171 6.37 -3.17 -8.98
N PHE A 172 5.40 -4.07 -8.82
CA PHE A 172 4.75 -4.33 -7.54
C PHE A 172 5.13 -5.71 -6.99
N GLY A 173 5.34 -5.78 -5.67
CA GLY A 173 5.55 -7.01 -4.94
C GLY A 173 4.72 -7.00 -3.65
N HIS A 174 3.76 -7.93 -3.53
CA HIS A 174 2.89 -8.01 -2.37
C HIS A 174 3.28 -9.19 -1.49
N MET A 175 4.00 -8.86 -0.41
CA MET A 175 4.49 -9.81 0.58
C MET A 175 3.34 -10.37 1.40
N SER A 176 3.37 -11.68 1.64
CA SER A 176 2.38 -12.35 2.46
C SER A 176 2.42 -11.87 3.91
N LEU A 177 1.25 -11.84 4.55
CA LEU A 177 1.12 -11.39 5.93
C LEU A 177 1.85 -12.32 6.90
N ILE A 178 2.37 -11.75 7.96
CA ILE A 178 2.85 -12.51 9.11
C ILE A 178 1.64 -12.81 10.01
N VAL A 179 1.51 -14.05 10.39
CA VAL A 179 0.38 -14.58 11.19
C VAL A 179 0.86 -15.12 12.53
N ASN A 180 -0.05 -15.23 13.49
CA ASN A 180 0.17 -15.91 14.75
C ASN A 180 -0.03 -17.43 14.61
N GLU A 181 0.13 -18.17 15.70
CA GLU A 181 -0.07 -19.62 15.77
C GLU A 181 -1.48 -20.07 15.37
N GLU A 182 -2.49 -19.20 15.54
CA GLU A 182 -3.88 -19.42 15.11
C GLU A 182 -4.12 -19.07 13.63
N ARG A 183 -3.07 -18.74 12.86
CA ARG A 183 -3.13 -18.25 11.47
C ARG A 183 -3.91 -16.96 11.27
N LYS A 184 -4.07 -16.16 12.32
CA LYS A 184 -4.66 -14.81 12.24
C LYS A 184 -3.56 -13.76 11.99
N LYS A 185 -3.89 -12.73 11.23
CA LYS A 185 -3.00 -11.57 11.02
C LYS A 185 -2.52 -11.04 12.37
N LEU A 186 -1.22 -10.83 12.52
CA LEU A 186 -0.66 -10.19 13.70
C LEU A 186 -1.24 -8.79 13.85
N SER A 187 -1.81 -8.52 15.02
CA SER A 187 -2.42 -7.25 15.35
C SER A 187 -1.64 -6.57 16.48
N LYS A 188 -1.57 -5.23 16.46
CA LYS A 188 -1.01 -4.43 17.56
C LYS A 188 -1.71 -4.68 18.92
N ARG A 189 -2.85 -5.37 18.92
CA ARG A 189 -3.61 -5.74 20.14
C ARG A 189 -3.27 -7.15 20.64
N ASP A 190 -2.50 -7.93 19.90
CA ASP A 190 -2.00 -9.23 20.33
C ASP A 190 -0.85 -9.03 21.30
N GLY A 191 -1.15 -8.96 22.61
CA GLY A 191 -0.17 -8.75 23.70
C GLY A 191 0.87 -9.87 23.84
N GLN A 192 0.84 -10.87 22.95
CA GLN A 192 1.79 -11.98 22.93
C GLN A 192 3.04 -11.71 22.11
N ILE A 193 3.02 -10.76 21.17
CA ILE A 193 4.17 -10.48 20.31
C ILE A 193 4.67 -9.07 20.59
N LEU A 194 5.97 -8.95 20.76
CA LEU A 194 6.64 -7.67 20.94
C LEU A 194 6.50 -6.85 19.65
N GLN A 195 6.10 -5.60 19.77
CA GLN A 195 5.74 -4.75 18.66
C GLN A 195 6.86 -3.77 18.26
N PHE A 196 7.79 -3.54 19.18
CA PHE A 196 8.84 -2.56 19.02
C PHE A 196 10.22 -3.24 19.06
N ILE A 197 11.12 -2.79 18.21
CA ILE A 197 12.50 -3.31 18.12
C ILE A 197 13.23 -3.15 19.44
N GLU A 198 12.96 -2.07 20.17
CA GLU A 198 13.53 -1.83 21.50
C GLU A 198 13.22 -2.95 22.48
N GLN A 199 12.03 -3.53 22.43
CA GLN A 199 11.64 -4.64 23.30
C GLN A 199 12.48 -5.90 23.03
N TYR A 200 12.81 -6.18 21.79
CA TYR A 200 13.72 -7.29 21.44
C TYR A 200 15.14 -7.03 21.90
N ARG A 201 15.63 -5.79 21.72
CA ARG A 201 16.93 -5.37 22.24
C ARG A 201 17.01 -5.53 23.75
N ASP A 202 15.99 -5.10 24.49
CA ASP A 202 15.94 -5.16 25.94
C ASP A 202 15.87 -6.60 26.48
N LEU A 203 15.39 -7.54 25.66
CA LEU A 203 15.46 -8.98 25.90
C LEU A 203 16.78 -9.64 25.48
N GLY A 204 17.73 -8.88 24.93
CA GLY A 204 19.06 -9.37 24.54
C GLY A 204 19.13 -10.02 23.16
N TYR A 205 18.15 -9.77 22.26
CA TYR A 205 18.26 -10.18 20.88
C TYR A 205 19.25 -9.30 20.11
N LEU A 206 20.12 -9.95 19.35
CA LEU A 206 21.09 -9.27 18.48
C LEU A 206 20.39 -8.73 17.22
N PRO A 207 20.75 -7.52 16.74
CA PRO A 207 20.18 -6.95 15.52
C PRO A 207 20.34 -7.86 14.29
N GLU A 208 21.49 -8.53 14.16
CA GLU A 208 21.82 -9.45 13.09
C GLU A 208 20.92 -10.69 13.11
N ALA A 209 20.67 -11.23 14.29
CA ALA A 209 19.77 -12.35 14.49
C ALA A 209 18.32 -12.01 14.15
N LEU A 210 17.87 -10.83 14.58
CA LEU A 210 16.54 -10.33 14.27
C LEU A 210 16.37 -10.09 12.76
N PHE A 211 17.39 -9.50 12.11
CA PHE A 211 17.39 -9.31 10.65
C PHE A 211 17.29 -10.65 9.91
N ASN A 212 18.12 -11.62 10.26
CA ASN A 212 18.11 -12.96 9.64
C ASN A 212 16.75 -13.64 9.82
N PHE A 213 16.20 -13.64 11.04
CA PHE A 213 14.90 -14.24 11.32
C PHE A 213 13.76 -13.57 10.53
N ILE A 214 13.70 -12.24 10.48
CA ILE A 214 12.68 -11.52 9.71
C ILE A 214 12.80 -11.81 8.22
N THR A 215 14.02 -11.91 7.70
CA THR A 215 14.28 -12.29 6.30
C THR A 215 13.66 -13.65 5.99
N LEU A 216 13.85 -14.65 6.85
CA LEU A 216 13.28 -15.99 6.68
C LEU A 216 11.75 -16.07 6.75
N LEU A 217 11.08 -15.04 7.28
CA LEU A 217 9.61 -14.97 7.24
C LEU A 217 9.07 -14.67 5.83
N GLY A 218 9.86 -14.01 4.99
CA GLY A 218 9.40 -13.59 3.65
C GLY A 218 10.24 -14.12 2.50
N TRP A 219 11.35 -14.80 2.78
CA TRP A 219 12.28 -15.31 1.78
C TRP A 219 12.97 -16.58 2.28
N SER A 220 13.39 -17.45 1.37
CA SER A 220 14.10 -18.70 1.71
C SER A 220 15.39 -18.85 0.90
N PRO A 221 16.52 -19.27 1.52
CA PRO A 221 17.77 -19.55 0.81
C PRO A 221 17.63 -20.75 -0.13
N GLU A 222 18.56 -20.91 -1.07
CA GLU A 222 18.55 -22.05 -2.00
C GLU A 222 18.93 -23.36 -1.33
N GLY A 223 19.80 -23.30 -0.32
CA GLY A 223 20.26 -24.45 0.46
C GLY A 223 19.49 -24.61 1.78
N GLU A 224 20.05 -25.48 2.63
CA GLU A 224 19.52 -25.74 3.99
C GLU A 224 20.07 -24.76 5.04
N GLU A 225 21.04 -23.92 4.65
CA GLU A 225 21.70 -22.98 5.56
C GLU A 225 20.83 -21.74 5.76
N GLU A 226 20.29 -21.61 6.97
CA GLU A 226 19.36 -20.53 7.32
C GLU A 226 20.05 -19.35 8.06
N ILE A 227 21.32 -19.50 8.41
CA ILE A 227 22.08 -18.45 9.10
C ILE A 227 23.00 -17.76 8.11
N PHE A 228 22.84 -16.46 7.96
CA PHE A 228 23.61 -15.63 7.02
C PHE A 228 23.70 -14.18 7.52
N SER A 229 24.84 -13.56 7.30
CA SER A 229 25.02 -12.12 7.52
C SER A 229 24.23 -11.29 6.50
N LYS A 230 24.08 -10.01 6.76
CA LYS A 230 23.45 -9.07 5.81
C LYS A 230 24.23 -9.02 4.48
N GLU A 231 25.54 -9.07 4.53
CA GLU A 231 26.45 -9.05 3.38
C GLU A 231 26.33 -10.32 2.54
N GLU A 232 26.14 -11.48 3.18
CA GLU A 232 25.88 -12.75 2.51
C GLU A 232 24.50 -12.73 1.89
N PHE A 233 23.47 -12.27 2.63
CA PHE A 233 22.11 -12.14 2.11
C PHE A 233 22.04 -11.31 0.83
N ILE A 234 22.74 -10.16 0.77
CA ILE A 234 22.80 -9.31 -0.43
C ILE A 234 23.34 -10.10 -1.65
N LYS A 235 24.29 -11.03 -1.44
CA LYS A 235 24.87 -11.82 -2.52
C LYS A 235 23.99 -12.96 -3.00
N ILE A 236 23.20 -13.55 -2.10
CA ILE A 236 22.38 -14.74 -2.37
C ILE A 236 20.92 -14.40 -2.61
N PHE A 237 20.53 -13.14 -2.46
CA PHE A 237 19.13 -12.71 -2.66
C PHE A 237 18.68 -12.95 -4.08
N ASP A 238 17.58 -13.69 -4.21
CA ASP A 238 16.83 -13.89 -5.46
C ASP A 238 15.37 -13.57 -5.19
N GLU A 239 14.80 -12.60 -5.92
CA GLU A 239 13.40 -12.17 -5.78
C GLU A 239 12.41 -13.32 -6.05
N LYS A 240 12.78 -14.31 -6.89
CA LYS A 240 11.95 -15.49 -7.18
C LYS A 240 11.71 -16.38 -5.97
N ARG A 241 12.50 -16.19 -4.92
CA ARG A 241 12.42 -16.97 -3.67
C ARG A 241 11.61 -16.25 -2.58
N LEU A 242 10.97 -15.13 -2.92
CA LEU A 242 10.02 -14.46 -2.04
C LEU A 242 8.82 -15.37 -1.75
N SER A 243 8.43 -15.45 -0.49
CA SER A 243 7.39 -16.38 -0.02
C SER A 243 5.99 -15.93 -0.44
N LYS A 244 5.26 -16.83 -1.12
CA LYS A 244 3.85 -16.62 -1.49
C LYS A 244 2.87 -16.90 -0.35
N SER A 245 3.31 -17.65 0.64
CA SER A 245 2.49 -18.12 1.75
C SER A 245 2.70 -17.27 3.01
N PRO A 246 1.66 -17.05 3.82
CA PRO A 246 1.82 -16.41 5.12
C PRO A 246 2.85 -17.14 5.99
N ALA A 247 3.72 -16.39 6.65
CA ALA A 247 4.69 -16.92 7.58
C ALA A 247 4.18 -16.81 9.01
N MET A 248 4.43 -17.83 9.81
CA MET A 248 4.14 -17.82 11.24
C MET A 248 5.32 -17.22 12.01
N PHE A 249 5.05 -16.29 12.91
CA PHE A 249 6.05 -15.74 13.80
C PHE A 249 6.36 -16.75 14.92
N ASP A 250 7.40 -17.54 14.72
CA ASP A 250 7.85 -18.56 15.67
C ASP A 250 8.93 -17.99 16.61
N ARG A 251 8.58 -17.85 17.89
CA ARG A 251 9.50 -17.34 18.93
C ARG A 251 10.64 -18.30 19.25
N GLN A 252 10.40 -19.60 19.15
CA GLN A 252 11.42 -20.61 19.42
C GLN A 252 12.48 -20.56 18.32
N LYS A 253 12.05 -20.41 17.05
CA LYS A 253 12.96 -20.22 15.93
C LYS A 253 13.77 -18.92 16.06
N LEU A 254 13.13 -17.81 16.48
CA LEU A 254 13.86 -16.56 16.74
C LEU A 254 14.91 -16.73 17.82
N ALA A 255 14.57 -17.38 18.93
CA ALA A 255 15.53 -17.66 20.01
C ALA A 255 16.68 -18.57 19.54
N TRP A 256 16.38 -19.57 18.72
CA TRP A 256 17.40 -20.44 18.12
C TRP A 256 18.33 -19.65 17.19
N VAL A 257 17.81 -18.84 16.30
CA VAL A 257 18.64 -17.97 15.43
C VAL A 257 19.53 -17.08 16.28
N ASN A 258 18.99 -16.43 17.32
CA ASN A 258 19.77 -15.58 18.20
C ASN A 258 20.93 -16.33 18.89
N ASN A 259 20.68 -17.57 19.34
CA ASN A 259 21.72 -18.40 19.93
C ASN A 259 22.84 -18.76 18.94
N GLN A 260 22.53 -18.97 17.65
CA GLN A 260 23.56 -19.23 16.63
C GLN A 260 24.52 -18.03 16.51
N TYR A 261 23.99 -16.81 16.47
CA TYR A 261 24.81 -15.60 16.43
C TYR A 261 25.62 -15.38 17.72
N MET A 262 25.02 -15.61 18.89
CA MET A 262 25.71 -15.49 20.18
C MET A 262 26.87 -16.49 20.29
N ASN A 263 26.68 -17.74 19.86
CA ASN A 263 27.75 -18.74 19.87
C ASN A 263 28.90 -18.36 18.93
N CYS A 264 28.59 -17.80 17.75
CA CYS A 264 29.62 -17.32 16.83
C CYS A 264 30.48 -16.20 17.46
N LEU A 265 29.86 -15.27 18.18
CA LEU A 265 30.56 -14.18 18.88
C LEU A 265 31.44 -14.66 20.06
N LEU A 266 31.09 -15.79 20.68
CA LEU A 266 31.88 -16.34 21.80
C LEU A 266 33.16 -17.08 21.35
N TYR A 267 33.27 -17.46 20.08
CA TYR A 267 34.40 -18.18 19.51
C TYR A 267 35.29 -17.31 18.60
N THR A 268 34.98 -16.05 18.41
CA THR A 268 35.78 -15.04 17.70
C THR A 268 36.36 -14.03 18.66
#